data_fc9523b00712e331ace7b898873bf0c9
#
_entry.id   fc9523b00712e331ace7b898873bf0c9
#
_cell.length_a   1.000
_cell.length_b   1.000
_cell.length_c   1.000
_cell.angle_alpha   90.00
_cell.angle_beta   90.00
_cell.angle_gamma   90.00
#
_symmetry.space_group_name_H-M   'P 1'
#
loop_
_entity.id
_entity.type
_entity.pdbx_description
1 polymer ?
#
loop_
_entity_poly.entity_id
_entity_poly.type
_entity_poly.pdbx_seq_one_letter_code
_entity_poly.pdbx_strand_id
1 'polypeptide(L)'
;MKVSLKNIVVFIATAVVMLLVISMSLAASPASAIEVKGSTSSTQEQAGAQVDSKPQAVLNDYENAVAALINNYRTSSGLNAIAYEPTLTYIAKLRSADLMDRGYFSHYTPEGTTVFDLMKANGITSKIRGENLGQAMPAGIGSPEAFLGAWRNSPSHNANMLRVGYNYIGVGMVDNGDRIVVTTVFTN
;
A
#
# COMPACT_ATOMS: atom_id res chain seq x y z
N MET A 1 -15.89 21.90 42.20
CA MET A 1 -16.44 22.14 40.85
C MET A 1 -15.67 21.27 39.89
N LYS A 2 -16.30 20.22 39.34
CA LYS A 2 -15.70 19.31 38.32
C LYS A 2 -16.07 19.86 36.94
N VAL A 3 -15.07 20.33 36.20
CA VAL A 3 -15.27 20.73 34.80
C VAL A 3 -15.13 19.50 33.94
N SER A 4 -16.22 19.15 33.25
CA SER A 4 -16.31 18.05 32.28
C SER A 4 -15.78 18.54 30.94
N LEU A 5 -14.68 17.97 30.46
CA LEU A 5 -14.23 18.13 29.07
C LEU A 5 -14.96 17.12 28.19
N LYS A 6 -16.09 17.53 27.67
CA LYS A 6 -16.76 16.85 26.55
C LYS A 6 -16.73 17.78 25.36
N ASN A 7 -16.32 17.22 24.22
CA ASN A 7 -16.57 17.69 22.87
C ASN A 7 -15.86 19.00 22.43
N ILE A 8 -14.68 18.82 21.83
CA ILE A 8 -14.19 19.75 20.82
C ILE A 8 -14.26 19.01 19.48
N VAL A 9 -15.38 19.18 18.78
CA VAL A 9 -15.51 18.94 17.37
C VAL A 9 -15.10 20.25 16.70
N VAL A 10 -13.94 20.28 16.06
CA VAL A 10 -13.55 21.44 15.25
C VAL A 10 -13.94 21.13 13.81
N PHE A 11 -15.07 21.69 13.40
CA PHE A 11 -15.39 21.95 12.00
C PHE A 11 -14.63 23.21 11.59
N ILE A 12 -13.71 23.11 10.66
CA ILE A 12 -13.26 24.27 9.89
C ILE A 12 -13.59 23.96 8.44
N ALA A 13 -14.65 24.60 7.99
CA ALA A 13 -15.02 24.72 6.60
C ALA A 13 -14.62 26.10 6.09
N THR A 14 -14.46 26.17 4.79
CA THR A 14 -14.45 27.32 3.86
C THR A 14 -13.13 28.02 3.60
N ALA A 15 -12.61 27.73 2.46
CA ALA A 15 -12.65 28.48 1.18
C ALA A 15 -11.60 29.59 1.06
N VAL A 16 -10.76 29.49 0.04
CA VAL A 16 -10.70 30.53 -1.02
C VAL A 16 -10.05 29.93 -2.27
N VAL A 17 -10.80 29.90 -3.33
CA VAL A 17 -10.39 29.70 -4.72
C VAL A 17 -9.57 30.92 -5.16
N MET A 18 -8.39 30.73 -5.69
CA MET A 18 -7.77 31.72 -6.55
C MET A 18 -7.14 31.03 -7.76
N LEU A 19 -7.85 31.18 -8.85
CA LEU A 19 -7.47 30.84 -10.23
C LEU A 19 -6.27 31.69 -10.63
N LEU A 20 -5.15 31.07 -10.99
CA LEU A 20 -4.12 31.71 -11.80
C LEU A 20 -3.82 30.82 -13.00
N VAL A 21 -4.43 31.22 -14.11
CA VAL A 21 -4.12 30.68 -15.45
C VAL A 21 -2.80 31.32 -15.90
N ILE A 22 -1.76 30.52 -16.03
CA ILE A 22 -0.56 30.90 -16.76
C ILE A 22 -0.45 29.98 -17.97
N SER A 23 -0.84 30.55 -19.11
CA SER A 23 -0.57 30.00 -20.43
C SER A 23 0.93 30.12 -20.74
N MET A 24 1.62 29.00 -20.95
CA MET A 24 2.93 29.02 -21.58
C MET A 24 2.95 28.13 -22.83
N SER A 25 3.34 28.83 -23.84
CA SER A 25 3.45 28.50 -25.25
C SER A 25 4.27 27.25 -25.57
N LEU A 26 3.75 26.49 -26.48
CA LEU A 26 4.36 25.32 -27.12
C LEU A 26 5.48 25.81 -28.07
N ALA A 27 6.71 25.35 -27.82
CA ALA A 27 7.79 25.44 -28.83
C ALA A 27 8.12 24.01 -29.29
N ALA A 28 7.78 23.73 -30.53
CA ALA A 28 8.17 22.51 -31.22
C ALA A 28 9.64 22.61 -31.68
N SER A 29 10.41 21.55 -31.42
CA SER A 29 11.74 21.35 -32.01
C SER A 29 11.74 20.11 -32.90
N PRO A 30 12.44 20.14 -34.04
CA PRO A 30 12.25 19.16 -35.10
C PRO A 30 13.01 17.85 -34.85
N ALA A 31 12.41 16.78 -35.32
CA ALA A 31 12.95 15.44 -35.35
C ALA A 31 14.18 15.33 -36.24
N SER A 32 15.26 14.75 -35.70
CA SER A 32 16.41 14.28 -36.47
C SER A 32 16.23 12.79 -36.74
N ALA A 33 16.04 12.41 -37.99
CA ALA A 33 16.01 11.05 -38.46
C ALA A 33 17.41 10.44 -38.41
N ILE A 34 17.58 9.34 -37.71
CA ILE A 34 18.76 8.48 -37.80
C ILE A 34 18.33 7.20 -38.52
N GLU A 35 18.86 7.05 -39.70
CA GLU A 35 18.77 5.86 -40.56
C GLU A 35 19.68 4.76 -39.95
N VAL A 36 19.13 3.66 -39.49
CA VAL A 36 19.91 2.49 -39.08
C VAL A 36 19.74 1.38 -40.09
N LYS A 37 20.85 1.13 -40.78
CA LYS A 37 21.06 0.02 -41.72
C LYS A 37 20.82 -1.32 -41.02
N GLY A 38 20.06 -2.16 -41.71
CA GLY A 38 19.77 -3.53 -41.27
C GLY A 38 21.01 -4.43 -41.13
N SER A 39 20.97 -5.26 -40.10
CA SER A 39 21.76 -6.47 -40.00
C SER A 39 20.81 -7.60 -39.64
N THR A 40 20.59 -8.48 -40.61
CA THR A 40 19.89 -9.75 -40.42
C THR A 40 20.75 -10.66 -39.57
N SER A 41 20.20 -11.08 -38.42
CA SER A 41 20.73 -12.23 -37.66
C SER A 41 19.58 -13.10 -37.18
N SER A 42 19.64 -14.30 -37.71
CA SER A 42 18.86 -15.53 -37.45
C SER A 42 18.08 -15.62 -36.15
N THR A 43 16.79 -15.80 -36.34
CA THR A 43 15.81 -16.37 -35.39
C THR A 43 16.31 -17.72 -34.84
N GLN A 44 16.59 -17.75 -33.54
CA GLN A 44 16.47 -18.96 -32.74
C GLN A 44 15.24 -18.78 -31.88
N GLU A 45 14.19 -19.47 -32.27
CA GLU A 45 12.97 -19.70 -31.52
C GLU A 45 13.32 -20.55 -30.27
N GLN A 46 13.68 -19.88 -29.19
CA GLN A 46 13.70 -20.51 -27.87
C GLN A 46 12.28 -20.54 -27.38
N ALA A 47 11.62 -21.69 -27.48
CA ALA A 47 10.43 -22.02 -26.72
C ALA A 47 10.78 -21.91 -25.22
N GLY A 48 10.67 -20.69 -24.69
CA GLY A 48 10.84 -20.41 -23.28
C GLY A 48 9.69 -21.04 -22.51
N ALA A 49 10.00 -21.97 -21.63
CA ALA A 49 9.09 -22.48 -20.64
C ALA A 49 8.39 -21.27 -19.96
N GLN A 50 7.09 -21.22 -20.09
CA GLN A 50 6.25 -20.24 -19.40
C GLN A 50 6.32 -20.60 -17.92
N VAL A 51 7.25 -19.96 -17.21
CA VAL A 51 7.31 -20.04 -15.75
C VAL A 51 6.06 -19.31 -15.29
N ASP A 52 5.13 -20.07 -14.73
CA ASP A 52 3.91 -19.54 -14.10
C ASP A 52 4.31 -18.85 -12.79
N SER A 53 5.04 -17.73 -12.92
CA SER A 53 5.57 -16.97 -11.80
C SER A 53 4.44 -16.14 -11.21
N LYS A 54 4.14 -16.38 -9.92
CA LYS A 54 3.22 -15.54 -9.16
C LYS A 54 3.64 -14.07 -9.29
N PRO A 55 2.68 -13.14 -9.40
CA PRO A 55 2.99 -11.70 -9.37
C PRO A 55 3.78 -11.36 -8.12
N GLN A 56 4.82 -10.56 -8.26
CA GLN A 56 5.72 -10.19 -7.17
C GLN A 56 5.97 -8.68 -7.18
N ALA A 57 6.14 -8.10 -6.00
CA ALA A 57 6.53 -6.71 -5.84
C ALA A 57 7.58 -6.56 -4.74
N VAL A 58 8.47 -5.59 -4.93
CA VAL A 58 9.48 -5.20 -3.94
C VAL A 58 8.91 -4.07 -3.08
N LEU A 59 9.26 -4.05 -1.79
CA LEU A 59 8.95 -2.96 -0.88
C LEU A 59 9.78 -1.73 -1.26
N ASN A 60 9.15 -0.56 -1.25
CA ASN A 60 9.87 0.72 -1.25
C ASN A 60 10.35 1.07 0.17
N ASP A 61 11.07 2.19 0.33
CA ASP A 61 11.63 2.59 1.63
C ASP A 61 10.56 2.81 2.71
N TYR A 62 9.43 3.40 2.34
CA TYR A 62 8.31 3.61 3.25
C TYR A 62 7.69 2.29 3.70
N GLU A 63 7.41 1.40 2.78
CA GLU A 63 6.84 0.08 3.04
C GLU A 63 7.79 -0.79 3.89
N ASN A 64 9.11 -0.71 3.62
CA ASN A 64 10.15 -1.33 4.43
C ASN A 64 10.13 -0.79 5.88
N ALA A 65 10.00 0.52 6.05
CA ALA A 65 9.90 1.13 7.38
C ALA A 65 8.66 0.63 8.14
N VAL A 66 7.49 0.56 7.49
CA VAL A 66 6.27 -0.01 8.11
C VAL A 66 6.48 -1.47 8.53
N ALA A 67 7.03 -2.30 7.64
CA ALA A 67 7.29 -3.72 7.94
C ALA A 67 8.28 -3.89 9.10
N ALA A 68 9.37 -3.11 9.11
CA ALA A 68 10.38 -3.11 10.18
C ALA A 68 9.79 -2.68 11.53
N LEU A 69 8.98 -1.62 11.56
CA LEU A 69 8.31 -1.14 12.76
C LEU A 69 7.34 -2.18 13.34
N ILE A 70 6.57 -2.85 12.50
CA ILE A 70 5.69 -3.95 12.93
C ILE A 70 6.52 -5.10 13.51
N ASN A 71 7.62 -5.50 12.86
CA ASN A 71 8.49 -6.57 13.35
C ASN A 71 9.18 -6.20 14.66
N ASN A 72 9.65 -4.96 14.81
CA ASN A 72 10.20 -4.46 16.08
C ASN A 72 9.15 -4.50 17.19
N TYR A 73 7.90 -4.15 16.88
CA TYR A 73 6.83 -4.21 17.85
C TYR A 73 6.49 -5.65 18.24
N ARG A 74 6.46 -6.59 17.28
CA ARG A 74 6.26 -8.01 17.55
C ARG A 74 7.36 -8.57 18.45
N THR A 75 8.62 -8.33 18.11
CA THR A 75 9.78 -8.86 18.87
C THR A 75 9.86 -8.26 20.29
N SER A 76 9.58 -6.96 20.44
CA SER A 76 9.49 -6.34 21.77
C SER A 76 8.31 -6.86 22.61
N SER A 77 7.31 -7.48 21.96
CA SER A 77 6.17 -8.13 22.60
C SER A 77 6.38 -9.65 22.81
N GLY A 78 7.61 -10.17 22.62
CA GLY A 78 7.94 -11.58 22.80
C GLY A 78 7.52 -12.52 21.67
N LEU A 79 7.17 -11.99 20.51
CA LEU A 79 6.81 -12.76 19.32
C LEU A 79 7.97 -12.81 18.30
N ASN A 80 7.96 -13.81 17.43
CA ASN A 80 8.91 -13.85 16.33
C ASN A 80 8.60 -12.75 15.30
N ALA A 81 9.66 -12.22 14.68
CA ALA A 81 9.53 -11.43 13.47
C ALA A 81 8.94 -12.32 12.35
N ILE A 82 8.20 -11.69 11.44
CA ILE A 82 7.59 -12.32 10.28
C ILE A 82 8.31 -11.90 9.01
N ALA A 83 8.45 -12.83 8.07
CA ALA A 83 9.20 -12.60 6.84
C ALA A 83 8.41 -11.76 5.84
N TYR A 84 9.13 -10.98 5.05
CA TYR A 84 8.58 -10.34 3.87
C TYR A 84 8.20 -11.37 2.81
N GLU A 85 7.04 -11.21 2.18
CA GLU A 85 6.56 -12.05 1.09
C GLU A 85 6.16 -11.18 -0.12
N PRO A 86 6.85 -11.37 -1.29
CA PRO A 86 6.66 -10.51 -2.47
C PRO A 86 5.25 -10.52 -3.06
N THR A 87 4.57 -11.67 -3.06
CA THR A 87 3.19 -11.77 -3.57
C THR A 87 2.21 -11.04 -2.64
N LEU A 88 2.41 -11.11 -1.32
CA LEU A 88 1.60 -10.34 -0.37
C LEU A 88 1.81 -8.85 -0.55
N THR A 89 3.03 -8.40 -0.84
CA THR A 89 3.31 -6.99 -1.14
C THR A 89 2.63 -6.53 -2.42
N TYR A 90 2.67 -7.34 -3.48
CA TYR A 90 1.91 -7.06 -4.70
C TYR A 90 0.41 -6.89 -4.40
N ILE A 91 -0.18 -7.80 -3.63
CA ILE A 91 -1.58 -7.76 -3.22
C ILE A 91 -1.88 -6.52 -2.37
N ALA A 92 -1.01 -6.18 -1.41
CA ALA A 92 -1.18 -5.01 -0.56
C ALA A 92 -1.11 -3.70 -1.37
N LYS A 93 -0.23 -3.62 -2.38
CA LYS A 93 -0.16 -2.48 -3.31
C LYS A 93 -1.43 -2.35 -4.15
N LEU A 94 -1.92 -3.44 -4.73
CA LEU A 94 -3.20 -3.43 -5.46
C LEU A 94 -4.35 -2.97 -4.56
N ARG A 95 -4.36 -3.42 -3.31
CA ARG A 95 -5.39 -3.05 -2.35
C ARG A 95 -5.34 -1.56 -1.99
N SER A 96 -4.14 -1.01 -1.74
CA SER A 96 -3.97 0.42 -1.47
C SER A 96 -4.34 1.28 -2.67
N ALA A 97 -4.02 0.84 -3.89
CA ALA A 97 -4.41 1.52 -5.12
C ALA A 97 -5.94 1.53 -5.30
N ASP A 98 -6.61 0.39 -5.11
CA ASP A 98 -8.07 0.29 -5.22
C ASP A 98 -8.79 1.21 -4.21
N LEU A 99 -8.32 1.25 -2.95
CA LEU A 99 -8.83 2.16 -1.93
C LEU A 99 -8.63 3.63 -2.28
N MET A 100 -7.48 3.97 -2.89
CA MET A 100 -7.14 5.33 -3.32
C MET A 100 -7.98 5.75 -4.52
N ASP A 101 -7.95 4.96 -5.59
CA ASP A 101 -8.52 5.31 -6.91
C ASP A 101 -10.06 5.38 -6.87
N ARG A 102 -10.67 4.50 -6.10
CA ARG A 102 -12.14 4.43 -5.97
C ARG A 102 -12.68 5.23 -4.78
N GLY A 103 -11.80 5.87 -3.99
CA GLY A 103 -12.19 6.85 -2.96
C GLY A 103 -12.94 6.27 -1.75
N TYR A 104 -12.80 4.99 -1.45
CA TYR A 104 -13.40 4.38 -0.26
C TYR A 104 -12.36 3.96 0.78
N PHE A 105 -12.80 3.59 2.00
CA PHE A 105 -11.93 3.08 3.05
C PHE A 105 -12.68 2.02 3.87
N SER A 106 -12.51 0.76 3.50
CA SER A 106 -13.20 -0.39 4.09
C SER A 106 -12.42 -1.68 3.80
N HIS A 107 -12.57 -2.70 4.64
CA HIS A 107 -12.07 -4.06 4.38
C HIS A 107 -12.80 -4.76 3.23
N TYR A 108 -13.96 -4.25 2.83
CA TYR A 108 -14.75 -4.74 1.69
C TYR A 108 -14.68 -3.75 0.54
N THR A 109 -14.54 -4.26 -0.67
CA THR A 109 -14.73 -3.46 -1.89
C THR A 109 -16.20 -3.07 -2.03
N PRO A 110 -16.56 -2.09 -2.88
CA PRO A 110 -17.96 -1.81 -3.20
C PRO A 110 -18.76 -3.02 -3.69
N GLU A 111 -18.10 -4.02 -4.29
CA GLU A 111 -18.69 -5.29 -4.74
C GLU A 111 -18.77 -6.35 -3.63
N GLY A 112 -18.29 -6.04 -2.42
CA GLY A 112 -18.33 -6.95 -1.27
C GLY A 112 -17.20 -7.97 -1.21
N THR A 113 -16.15 -7.84 -2.05
CA THR A 113 -14.95 -8.69 -1.97
C THR A 113 -13.95 -8.14 -0.96
N THR A 114 -12.98 -8.98 -0.57
CA THR A 114 -11.96 -8.66 0.43
C THR A 114 -10.55 -8.85 -0.14
N VAL A 115 -9.53 -8.37 0.58
CA VAL A 115 -8.13 -8.69 0.27
C VAL A 115 -7.89 -10.21 0.26
N PHE A 116 -8.66 -10.98 1.01
CA PHE A 116 -8.53 -12.44 1.08
C PHE A 116 -9.00 -13.14 -0.21
N ASP A 117 -9.94 -12.54 -0.92
CA ASP A 117 -10.35 -13.00 -2.25
C ASP A 117 -9.25 -12.71 -3.26
N LEU A 118 -8.60 -11.55 -3.14
CA LEU A 118 -7.44 -11.20 -3.94
C LEU A 118 -6.24 -12.12 -3.65
N MET A 119 -6.00 -12.48 -2.38
CA MET A 119 -4.99 -13.48 -1.99
C MET A 119 -5.27 -14.83 -2.67
N LYS A 120 -6.52 -15.31 -2.59
CA LYS A 120 -6.94 -16.56 -3.20
C LYS A 120 -6.75 -16.56 -4.73
N ALA A 121 -7.11 -15.45 -5.39
CA ALA A 121 -6.91 -15.27 -6.83
C ALA A 121 -5.43 -15.31 -7.24
N ASN A 122 -4.52 -14.95 -6.32
CA ASN A 122 -3.07 -15.01 -6.51
C ASN A 122 -2.42 -16.26 -5.90
N GLY A 123 -3.19 -17.33 -5.65
CA GLY A 123 -2.71 -18.63 -5.19
C GLY A 123 -2.28 -18.70 -3.72
N ILE A 124 -2.71 -17.73 -2.88
CA ILE A 124 -2.46 -17.75 -1.44
C ILE A 124 -3.73 -18.20 -0.71
N THR A 125 -3.68 -19.42 -0.15
CA THR A 125 -4.84 -20.08 0.49
C THR A 125 -4.61 -20.32 1.99
N SER A 126 -3.92 -19.42 2.66
CA SER A 126 -3.64 -19.50 4.09
C SER A 126 -4.93 -19.50 4.93
N LYS A 127 -4.94 -20.26 6.04
CA LYS A 127 -6.03 -20.30 7.02
C LYS A 127 -5.90 -19.17 8.05
N ILE A 128 -4.68 -18.73 8.33
CA ILE A 128 -4.39 -17.63 9.27
C ILE A 128 -3.99 -16.42 8.42
N ARG A 129 -4.88 -15.45 8.33
CA ARG A 129 -4.70 -14.26 7.50
C ARG A 129 -5.28 -13.03 8.19
N GLY A 130 -4.79 -11.85 7.82
CA GLY A 130 -5.25 -10.58 8.37
C GLY A 130 -4.90 -9.40 7.48
N GLU A 131 -5.63 -8.31 7.69
CA GLU A 131 -5.39 -7.02 7.03
C GLU A 131 -5.45 -5.91 8.07
N ASN A 132 -4.49 -4.97 8.02
CA ASN A 132 -4.65 -3.65 8.62
C ASN A 132 -4.67 -2.60 7.50
N LEU A 133 -5.58 -1.66 7.62
CA LEU A 133 -5.67 -0.49 6.76
C LEU A 133 -5.29 0.77 7.53
N GLY A 134 -4.63 1.70 6.85
CA GLY A 134 -4.33 3.02 7.34
C GLY A 134 -4.54 4.07 6.26
N GLN A 135 -5.06 5.24 6.65
CA GLN A 135 -5.10 6.42 5.79
C GLN A 135 -4.79 7.68 6.58
N ALA A 136 -4.20 8.66 5.93
CA ALA A 136 -4.01 9.99 6.48
C ALA A 136 -4.32 11.07 5.44
N MET A 137 -4.91 12.16 5.90
CA MET A 137 -5.20 13.39 5.15
C MET A 137 -4.98 14.58 6.07
N PRO A 138 -4.07 15.52 5.74
CA PRO A 138 -3.20 15.50 4.57
C PRO A 138 -2.17 14.36 4.61
N ALA A 139 -1.65 13.94 3.45
CA ALA A 139 -0.70 12.83 3.34
C ALA A 139 0.52 12.99 4.26
N GLY A 140 1.00 14.22 4.45
CA GLY A 140 2.20 14.52 5.25
C GLY A 140 2.14 14.14 6.74
N ILE A 141 0.97 13.83 7.31
CA ILE A 141 0.86 13.31 8.68
C ILE A 141 0.90 11.78 8.75
N GLY A 142 0.96 11.12 7.61
CA GLY A 142 0.93 9.66 7.47
C GLY A 142 2.32 9.05 7.44
N SER A 143 3.18 9.26 8.45
CA SER A 143 4.45 8.56 8.53
C SER A 143 4.28 7.08 8.94
N PRO A 144 5.27 6.20 8.68
CA PRO A 144 5.25 4.82 9.16
C PRO A 144 5.01 4.70 10.66
N GLU A 145 5.62 5.58 11.46
CA GLU A 145 5.46 5.65 12.92
C GLU A 145 4.05 6.08 13.33
N ALA A 146 3.46 7.04 12.60
CA ALA A 146 2.11 7.50 12.84
C ALA A 146 1.10 6.36 12.63
N PHE A 147 1.25 5.57 11.55
CA PHE A 147 0.39 4.40 11.31
C PHE A 147 0.60 3.32 12.36
N LEU A 148 1.85 2.99 12.71
CA LEU A 148 2.10 2.03 13.80
C LEU A 148 1.46 2.50 15.10
N GLY A 149 1.60 3.78 15.45
CA GLY A 149 0.99 4.38 16.65
C GLY A 149 -0.52 4.26 16.64
N ALA A 150 -1.17 4.60 15.52
CA ALA A 150 -2.61 4.47 15.35
C ALA A 150 -3.09 3.01 15.47
N TRP A 151 -2.40 2.08 14.82
CA TRP A 151 -2.73 0.65 14.90
C TRP A 151 -2.50 0.07 16.29
N ARG A 152 -1.47 0.48 17.02
CA ARG A 152 -1.25 0.06 18.42
C ARG A 152 -2.37 0.53 19.35
N ASN A 153 -2.92 1.71 19.11
CA ASN A 153 -4.01 2.29 19.90
C ASN A 153 -5.40 1.75 19.51
N SER A 154 -5.50 0.99 18.42
CA SER A 154 -6.73 0.32 18.00
C SER A 154 -6.71 -1.16 18.43
N PRO A 155 -7.63 -1.62 19.31
CA PRO A 155 -7.60 -2.99 19.80
C PRO A 155 -7.57 -4.06 18.70
N SER A 156 -8.36 -3.89 17.63
CA SER A 156 -8.43 -4.84 16.51
C SER A 156 -7.15 -4.87 15.68
N HIS A 157 -6.61 -3.69 15.31
CA HIS A 157 -5.37 -3.61 14.54
C HIS A 157 -4.18 -4.10 15.36
N ASN A 158 -4.14 -3.76 16.66
CA ASN A 158 -3.10 -4.22 17.58
C ASN A 158 -3.10 -5.74 17.72
N ALA A 159 -4.27 -6.34 18.00
CA ALA A 159 -4.43 -7.79 18.08
C ALA A 159 -4.02 -8.48 16.77
N ASN A 160 -4.28 -7.86 15.62
CA ASN A 160 -3.88 -8.39 14.34
C ASN A 160 -2.35 -8.37 14.19
N MET A 161 -1.67 -7.25 14.48
CA MET A 161 -0.19 -7.18 14.42
C MET A 161 0.48 -8.19 15.36
N LEU A 162 -0.10 -8.46 16.53
CA LEU A 162 0.44 -9.37 17.56
C LEU A 162 -0.10 -10.80 17.45
N ARG A 163 -0.82 -11.13 16.39
CA ARG A 163 -1.37 -12.48 16.26
C ARG A 163 -0.26 -13.52 16.12
N VAL A 164 -0.33 -14.54 16.96
CA VAL A 164 0.53 -15.73 16.87
C VAL A 164 0.17 -16.54 15.62
N GLY A 165 1.17 -17.11 14.98
CA GLY A 165 0.97 -17.95 13.82
C GLY A 165 1.08 -17.22 12.47
N TYR A 166 1.29 -15.91 12.44
CA TYR A 166 1.76 -15.26 11.22
C TYR A 166 3.23 -15.57 10.98
N ASN A 167 3.56 -15.84 9.72
CA ASN A 167 4.92 -16.07 9.24
C ASN A 167 5.36 -15.03 8.20
N TYR A 168 4.39 -14.41 7.53
CA TYR A 168 4.65 -13.51 6.40
C TYR A 168 3.84 -12.22 6.48
N ILE A 169 4.44 -11.16 5.94
CA ILE A 169 3.83 -9.85 5.76
C ILE A 169 4.07 -9.32 4.35
N GLY A 170 3.07 -8.65 3.78
CA GLY A 170 3.19 -7.74 2.67
C GLY A 170 2.70 -6.36 3.05
N VAL A 171 3.35 -5.33 2.53
CA VAL A 171 2.96 -3.92 2.74
C VAL A 171 2.80 -3.25 1.40
N GLY A 172 1.74 -2.47 1.23
CA GLY A 172 1.50 -1.63 0.07
C GLY A 172 1.10 -0.22 0.48
N MET A 173 1.64 0.77 -0.20
CA MET A 173 1.37 2.17 0.03
C MET A 173 1.08 2.90 -1.28
N VAL A 174 0.12 3.83 -1.26
CA VAL A 174 -0.14 4.80 -2.32
C VAL A 174 -0.29 6.17 -1.69
N ASP A 175 0.41 7.15 -2.26
CA ASP A 175 0.36 8.55 -1.87
C ASP A 175 0.09 9.39 -3.13
N ASN A 176 -0.94 10.24 -3.12
CA ASN A 176 -1.28 11.15 -4.21
C ASN A 176 -1.00 12.62 -3.88
N GLY A 177 -0.28 12.88 -2.78
CA GLY A 177 0.04 14.21 -2.26
C GLY A 177 -0.97 14.75 -1.25
N ASP A 178 -2.25 14.49 -1.43
CA ASP A 178 -3.31 14.90 -0.50
C ASP A 178 -3.65 13.81 0.53
N ARG A 179 -3.64 12.57 0.08
CA ARG A 179 -4.01 11.40 0.88
C ARG A 179 -2.96 10.31 0.71
N ILE A 180 -2.61 9.66 1.82
CA ILE A 180 -1.83 8.42 1.83
C ILE A 180 -2.70 7.27 2.32
N VAL A 181 -2.60 6.12 1.66
CA VAL A 181 -3.26 4.86 2.04
C VAL A 181 -2.20 3.78 2.19
N VAL A 182 -2.27 3.04 3.28
CA VAL A 182 -1.36 1.93 3.58
C VAL A 182 -2.18 0.68 3.89
N THR A 183 -1.81 -0.42 3.26
CA THR A 183 -2.35 -1.76 3.55
C THR A 183 -1.23 -2.66 4.04
N THR A 184 -1.45 -3.39 5.13
CA THR A 184 -0.60 -4.52 5.52
C THR A 184 -1.42 -5.80 5.47
N VAL A 185 -0.87 -6.83 4.83
CA VAL A 185 -1.49 -8.16 4.71
C VAL A 185 -0.61 -9.18 5.39
N PHE A 186 -1.21 -10.04 6.20
CA PHE A 186 -0.51 -11.05 7.01
C PHE A 186 -1.00 -12.45 6.66
N THR A 187 -0.10 -13.44 6.74
CA THR A 187 -0.45 -14.86 6.59
C THR A 187 0.51 -15.78 7.34
N ASN A 188 0.10 -17.05 7.55
CA ASN A 188 0.97 -18.13 8.01
C ASN A 188 1.70 -18.81 6.85
#